data_1e0e6f178fc416da90fa046408e2659a
#
_entry.id   1e0e6f178fc416da90fa046408e2659a
#
_cell.length_a   1.000
_cell.length_b   1.000
_cell.length_c   1.000
_cell.angle_alpha   90.00
_cell.angle_beta   90.00
_cell.angle_gamma   90.00
#
_symmetry.space_group_name_H-M   'P 1'
#
loop_
_entity.id
_entity.type
_entity.pdbx_description
1 polymer ?
#
loop_
_entity_poly.entity_id
_entity_poly.type
_entity_poly.pdbx_seq_one_letter_code
_entity_poly.pdbx_strand_id
1 'polypeptide(L)'
;MGEDRFITTPDGRKIRAMIHGNGPTLVVLDAGLGANGFYWSKTYKLLAEKLPDVCIVAYDRAGMGASDPDPRPRTLAHMADDLDTIIDSFVPRQVFLIGHSWGGTLAQFAAARRRAAGRTITGVMLVDSSTRTSQYSSLKVRTSVALAPPVLRLLGRTRLAKLAMFKLGAGLPRPLRNAAIAGSASRTATEAAAAEAELFLSEIDWLSEQPLRLDGVDVCVISGMKGSKIIAKIRRELIAAHQKIATAGRWVPATKSAHNIPLSEPELIAEQIVDMVDRGRVAAQESVLV
;
A
#
# COMPACT_ATOMS: atom_id res chain seq x y z
N MET A 1 -6.13 -6.70 15.41
CA MET A 1 -5.39 -7.25 14.27
C MET A 1 -4.60 -8.44 14.80
N GLY A 2 -4.01 -9.27 13.96
CA GLY A 2 -3.30 -10.49 14.37
C GLY A 2 -2.09 -10.29 15.30
N GLU A 3 -1.22 -11.26 15.36
CA GLU A 3 -0.03 -11.24 16.18
C GLU A 3 1.01 -10.22 15.64
N ASP A 4 1.62 -9.46 16.56
CA ASP A 4 2.74 -8.57 16.20
C ASP A 4 4.03 -9.37 16.13
N ARG A 5 4.72 -9.31 14.99
CA ARG A 5 6.07 -9.86 14.79
C ARG A 5 7.00 -8.80 14.21
N PHE A 6 8.23 -8.78 14.69
CA PHE A 6 9.28 -7.94 14.16
C PHE A 6 10.17 -8.74 13.21
N ILE A 7 10.23 -8.31 11.96
CA ILE A 7 11.06 -8.91 10.91
C ILE A 7 12.33 -8.10 10.82
N THR A 8 13.49 -8.77 10.96
CA THR A 8 14.80 -8.11 10.90
C THR A 8 15.25 -7.99 9.44
N THR A 9 15.53 -6.78 9.01
CA THR A 9 16.11 -6.50 7.70
C THR A 9 17.61 -6.83 7.66
N PRO A 10 18.22 -6.98 6.47
CA PRO A 10 19.65 -7.29 6.36
C PRO A 10 20.59 -6.28 7.04
N ASP A 11 20.16 -5.03 7.19
CA ASP A 11 20.87 -3.95 7.90
C ASP A 11 20.54 -3.88 9.40
N GLY A 12 19.77 -4.84 9.93
CA GLY A 12 19.48 -5.01 11.35
C GLY A 12 18.29 -4.23 11.88
N ARG A 13 17.59 -3.45 11.04
CA ARG A 13 16.33 -2.76 11.42
C ARG A 13 15.21 -3.76 11.65
N LYS A 14 14.27 -3.42 12.53
CA LYS A 14 13.08 -4.23 12.82
C LYS A 14 11.85 -3.61 12.19
N ILE A 15 11.22 -4.33 11.29
CA ILE A 15 9.96 -3.95 10.65
C ILE A 15 8.81 -4.68 11.34
N ARG A 16 7.85 -3.94 11.89
CA ARG A 16 6.67 -4.52 12.54
C ARG A 16 5.69 -5.02 11.49
N ALA A 17 5.30 -6.28 11.64
CA ALA A 17 4.25 -6.94 10.88
C ALA A 17 3.15 -7.45 11.81
N MET A 18 1.89 -7.23 11.45
CA MET A 18 0.69 -7.76 12.10
C MET A 18 0.21 -8.93 11.25
N ILE A 19 0.28 -10.15 11.80
CA ILE A 19 0.15 -11.39 11.05
C ILE A 19 -1.08 -12.16 11.50
N HIS A 20 -1.85 -12.67 10.55
CA HIS A 20 -2.90 -13.68 10.75
C HIS A 20 -2.62 -14.88 9.88
N GLY A 21 -2.78 -16.08 10.44
CA GLY A 21 -2.56 -17.33 9.70
C GLY A 21 -1.09 -17.62 9.40
N ASN A 22 -0.84 -18.78 8.79
CA ASN A 22 0.50 -19.27 8.47
C ASN A 22 0.51 -20.13 7.19
N GLY A 23 -0.51 -20.01 6.35
CA GLY A 23 -0.63 -20.75 5.11
C GLY A 23 0.44 -20.40 4.07
N PRO A 24 0.58 -21.22 3.01
CA PRO A 24 1.56 -21.01 1.94
C PRO A 24 1.20 -19.87 0.98
N THR A 25 -0.02 -19.37 1.05
CA THR A 25 -0.48 -18.17 0.32
C THR A 25 -0.32 -16.95 1.23
N LEU A 26 0.41 -15.94 0.75
CA LEU A 26 0.71 -14.70 1.46
C LEU A 26 0.00 -13.52 0.82
N VAL A 27 -0.76 -12.78 1.62
CA VAL A 27 -1.37 -11.49 1.25
C VAL A 27 -0.71 -10.39 2.07
N VAL A 28 -0.03 -9.45 1.42
CA VAL A 28 0.63 -8.30 2.07
C VAL A 28 -0.12 -7.02 1.77
N LEU A 29 -0.45 -6.27 2.82
CA LEU A 29 -1.22 -5.02 2.77
C LEU A 29 -0.31 -3.83 3.05
N ASP A 30 -0.08 -2.96 2.06
CA ASP A 30 0.76 -1.76 2.16
C ASP A 30 -0.09 -0.48 2.15
N ALA A 31 0.09 0.36 3.17
CA ALA A 31 -0.71 1.56 3.37
C ALA A 31 -0.20 2.75 2.53
N GLY A 32 -1.00 3.81 2.43
CA GLY A 32 -0.62 5.05 1.76
C GLY A 32 0.47 5.84 2.49
N LEU A 33 0.92 6.94 1.90
CA LEU A 33 1.93 7.85 2.46
C LEU A 33 1.52 8.33 3.86
N GLY A 34 2.41 8.20 4.84
CA GLY A 34 2.19 8.62 6.22
C GLY A 34 1.23 7.73 7.02
N ALA A 35 0.67 6.69 6.43
CA ALA A 35 -0.17 5.72 7.13
C ALA A 35 0.63 4.49 7.58
N ASN A 36 0.16 3.83 8.64
CA ASN A 36 0.70 2.58 9.16
C ASN A 36 -0.27 1.41 8.90
N GLY A 37 0.14 0.18 9.24
CA GLY A 37 -0.62 -1.03 8.95
C GLY A 37 -2.03 -1.07 9.56
N PHE A 38 -2.31 -0.33 10.64
CA PHE A 38 -3.67 -0.23 11.20
C PHE A 38 -4.69 0.41 10.25
N TYR A 39 -4.24 1.13 9.22
CA TYR A 39 -5.10 1.67 8.17
C TYR A 39 -5.91 0.58 7.46
N TRP A 40 -5.38 -0.62 7.39
CA TRP A 40 -6.02 -1.79 6.79
C TRP A 40 -6.96 -2.57 7.72
N SER A 41 -7.15 -2.14 8.98
CA SER A 41 -7.82 -2.94 10.03
C SER A 41 -9.17 -3.54 9.61
N LYS A 42 -9.99 -2.80 8.86
CA LYS A 42 -11.31 -3.27 8.40
C LYS A 42 -11.16 -4.40 7.37
N THR A 43 -10.39 -4.16 6.31
CA THR A 43 -10.11 -5.16 5.28
C THR A 43 -9.41 -6.39 5.87
N TYR A 44 -8.43 -6.17 6.74
CA TYR A 44 -7.70 -7.23 7.43
C TYR A 44 -8.62 -8.17 8.21
N LYS A 45 -9.57 -7.61 8.98
CA LYS A 45 -10.56 -8.41 9.73
C LYS A 45 -11.41 -9.27 8.80
N LEU A 46 -11.93 -8.68 7.72
CA LEU A 46 -12.74 -9.41 6.73
C LEU A 46 -11.96 -10.54 6.06
N LEU A 47 -10.68 -10.30 5.74
CA LEU A 47 -9.82 -11.33 5.15
C LEU A 47 -9.53 -12.46 6.13
N ALA A 48 -9.24 -12.15 7.40
CA ALA A 48 -9.02 -13.16 8.43
C ALA A 48 -10.23 -14.09 8.64
N GLU A 49 -11.45 -13.55 8.46
CA GLU A 49 -12.70 -14.33 8.53
C GLU A 49 -12.95 -15.17 7.26
N LYS A 50 -12.65 -14.61 6.06
CA LYS A 50 -12.94 -15.25 4.76
C LYS A 50 -11.86 -16.21 4.28
N LEU A 51 -10.61 -16.02 4.69
CA LEU A 51 -9.42 -16.74 4.24
C LEU A 51 -8.61 -17.26 5.45
N PRO A 52 -9.17 -18.17 6.28
CA PRO A 52 -8.52 -18.60 7.52
C PRO A 52 -7.22 -19.39 7.30
N ASP A 53 -7.03 -19.95 6.11
CA ASP A 53 -5.86 -20.72 5.68
C ASP A 53 -4.80 -19.92 4.95
N VAL A 54 -4.99 -18.58 4.84
CA VAL A 54 -4.06 -17.65 4.18
C VAL A 54 -3.27 -16.88 5.22
N CYS A 55 -1.99 -16.65 4.96
CA CYS A 55 -1.16 -15.76 5.75
C CYS A 55 -1.42 -14.30 5.32
N ILE A 56 -2.01 -13.50 6.20
CA ILE A 56 -2.34 -12.09 5.95
C ILE A 56 -1.41 -11.22 6.78
N VAL A 57 -0.70 -10.32 6.12
CA VAL A 57 0.28 -9.41 6.72
C VAL A 57 -0.08 -7.97 6.41
N ALA A 58 -0.34 -7.17 7.45
CA ALA A 58 -0.29 -5.72 7.37
C ALA A 58 0.95 -5.25 8.11
N TYR A 59 1.74 -4.35 7.54
CA TYR A 59 3.00 -3.94 8.15
C TYR A 59 3.12 -2.42 8.25
N ASP A 60 3.99 -2.00 9.15
CA ASP A 60 4.39 -0.61 9.27
C ASP A 60 5.66 -0.39 8.45
N ARG A 61 5.62 0.46 7.40
CA ARG A 61 6.87 0.82 6.69
C ARG A 61 7.87 1.44 7.66
N ALA A 62 9.16 1.35 7.32
CA ALA A 62 10.24 1.87 8.17
C ALA A 62 9.97 3.31 8.64
N GLY A 63 10.10 3.53 9.95
CA GLY A 63 9.80 4.76 10.64
C GLY A 63 8.32 4.99 10.97
N MET A 64 7.40 4.20 10.44
CA MET A 64 5.98 4.25 10.77
C MET A 64 5.65 3.30 11.92
N GLY A 65 4.56 3.59 12.66
CA GLY A 65 4.05 2.70 13.70
C GLY A 65 5.09 2.33 14.74
N ALA A 66 5.45 1.05 14.77
CA ALA A 66 6.49 0.51 15.66
C ALA A 66 7.72 -0.02 14.90
N SER A 67 7.85 0.29 13.60
CA SER A 67 9.03 -0.06 12.81
C SER A 67 10.18 0.91 13.03
N ASP A 68 11.40 0.38 13.01
CA ASP A 68 12.61 1.19 13.07
C ASP A 68 12.71 2.13 11.86
N PRO A 69 13.29 3.33 12.01
CA PRO A 69 13.50 4.25 10.89
C PRO A 69 14.60 3.73 9.95
N ASP A 70 14.46 4.06 8.66
CA ASP A 70 15.49 3.81 7.67
C ASP A 70 16.31 5.09 7.44
N PRO A 71 17.63 5.09 7.63
CA PRO A 71 18.47 6.24 7.37
C PRO A 71 18.71 6.50 5.87
N ARG A 72 18.39 5.52 5.00
CA ARG A 72 18.54 5.65 3.55
C ARG A 72 17.43 6.53 2.96
N PRO A 73 17.64 7.14 1.78
CA PRO A 73 16.57 7.84 1.06
C PRO A 73 15.35 6.94 0.85
N ARG A 74 14.15 7.47 1.03
CA ARG A 74 12.89 6.71 0.92
C ARG A 74 12.45 6.54 -0.54
N THR A 75 13.34 5.99 -1.39
CA THR A 75 13.05 5.62 -2.77
C THR A 75 12.14 4.40 -2.84
N LEU A 76 11.44 4.20 -3.97
CA LEU A 76 10.68 2.95 -4.21
C LEU A 76 11.58 1.73 -4.11
N ALA A 77 12.83 1.82 -4.57
CA ALA A 77 13.79 0.72 -4.51
C ALA A 77 14.10 0.31 -3.06
N HIS A 78 14.47 1.25 -2.18
CA HIS A 78 14.77 0.93 -0.78
C HIS A 78 13.54 0.45 0.00
N MET A 79 12.37 1.01 -0.27
CA MET A 79 11.11 0.54 0.33
C MET A 79 10.73 -0.87 -0.15
N ALA A 80 11.00 -1.17 -1.43
CA ALA A 80 10.78 -2.50 -1.97
C ALA A 80 11.79 -3.54 -1.43
N ASP A 81 13.01 -3.16 -1.04
CA ASP A 81 13.94 -4.05 -0.33
C ASP A 81 13.38 -4.49 1.03
N ASP A 82 12.81 -3.55 1.78
CA ASP A 82 12.12 -3.86 3.04
C ASP A 82 10.92 -4.79 2.81
N LEU A 83 10.10 -4.50 1.78
CA LEU A 83 8.94 -5.32 1.41
C LEU A 83 9.36 -6.74 0.97
N ASP A 84 10.43 -6.86 0.19
CA ASP A 84 11.00 -8.16 -0.20
C ASP A 84 11.47 -8.96 1.01
N THR A 85 12.12 -8.30 1.98
CA THR A 85 12.54 -8.94 3.24
C THR A 85 11.34 -9.48 4.02
N ILE A 86 10.24 -8.72 4.07
CA ILE A 86 9.00 -9.19 4.69
C ILE A 86 8.47 -10.42 3.97
N ILE A 87 8.30 -10.38 2.65
CA ILE A 87 7.75 -11.48 1.87
C ILE A 87 8.59 -12.74 2.05
N ASP A 88 9.90 -12.63 1.92
CA ASP A 88 10.81 -13.77 1.95
C ASP A 88 10.91 -14.41 3.33
N SER A 89 10.60 -13.68 4.41
CA SER A 89 10.52 -14.22 5.76
C SER A 89 9.43 -15.28 5.96
N PHE A 90 8.46 -15.37 5.02
CA PHE A 90 7.35 -16.35 5.06
C PHE A 90 7.55 -17.54 4.11
N VAL A 91 8.52 -17.49 3.20
CA VAL A 91 8.77 -18.54 2.18
C VAL A 91 7.48 -18.97 1.46
N PRO A 92 6.69 -18.04 0.90
CA PRO A 92 5.37 -18.33 0.36
C PRO A 92 5.44 -19.03 -1.00
N ARG A 93 4.42 -19.87 -1.30
CA ARG A 93 4.18 -20.44 -2.65
C ARG A 93 3.44 -19.47 -3.57
N GLN A 94 2.58 -18.62 -2.98
CA GLN A 94 1.82 -17.61 -3.68
C GLN A 94 1.92 -16.28 -2.94
N VAL A 95 2.08 -15.17 -3.68
CA VAL A 95 2.22 -13.82 -3.12
C VAL A 95 1.23 -12.90 -3.80
N PHE A 96 0.43 -12.22 -2.99
CA PHE A 96 -0.47 -11.15 -3.41
C PHE A 96 -0.08 -9.86 -2.70
N LEU A 97 0.28 -8.83 -3.47
CA LEU A 97 0.61 -7.50 -2.95
C LEU A 97 -0.56 -6.56 -3.14
N ILE A 98 -1.06 -6.00 -2.05
CA ILE A 98 -2.20 -5.09 -2.05
C ILE A 98 -1.73 -3.73 -1.52
N GLY A 99 -1.78 -2.70 -2.34
CA GLY A 99 -1.30 -1.38 -1.95
C GLY A 99 -2.34 -0.27 -2.17
N HIS A 100 -2.45 0.63 -1.19
CA HIS A 100 -3.29 1.82 -1.29
C HIS A 100 -2.44 3.06 -1.56
N SER A 101 -2.87 3.92 -2.49
CA SER A 101 -2.22 5.22 -2.76
C SER A 101 -0.73 5.04 -3.06
N TRP A 102 0.17 5.63 -2.26
CA TRP A 102 1.62 5.46 -2.36
C TRP A 102 2.07 3.99 -2.17
N GLY A 103 1.43 3.26 -1.24
CA GLY A 103 1.64 1.81 -1.10
C GLY A 103 1.23 1.02 -2.34
N GLY A 104 0.25 1.50 -3.12
CA GLY A 104 -0.11 0.92 -4.42
C GLY A 104 0.99 1.11 -5.47
N THR A 105 1.61 2.28 -5.50
CA THR A 105 2.77 2.57 -6.36
C THR A 105 3.95 1.64 -5.99
N LEU A 106 4.22 1.48 -4.70
CA LEU A 106 5.25 0.56 -4.21
C LEU A 106 4.93 -0.90 -4.55
N ALA A 107 3.69 -1.33 -4.35
CA ALA A 107 3.26 -2.70 -4.68
C ALA A 107 3.41 -3.01 -6.18
N GLN A 108 3.07 -2.06 -7.06
CA GLN A 108 3.25 -2.19 -8.50
C GLN A 108 4.73 -2.34 -8.87
N PHE A 109 5.58 -1.48 -8.34
CA PHE A 109 7.03 -1.53 -8.57
C PHE A 109 7.65 -2.83 -8.04
N ALA A 110 7.32 -3.21 -6.80
CA ALA A 110 7.83 -4.43 -6.18
C ALA A 110 7.38 -5.69 -6.94
N ALA A 111 6.10 -5.75 -7.38
CA ALA A 111 5.60 -6.86 -8.18
C ALA A 111 6.37 -7.01 -9.50
N ALA A 112 6.57 -5.91 -10.24
CA ALA A 112 7.33 -5.93 -11.49
C ALA A 112 8.79 -6.34 -11.27
N ARG A 113 9.43 -5.83 -10.20
CA ARG A 113 10.80 -6.18 -9.82
C ARG A 113 10.94 -7.66 -9.47
N ARG A 114 10.02 -8.20 -8.65
CA ARG A 114 9.99 -9.63 -8.30
C ARG A 114 9.79 -10.50 -9.53
N ARG A 115 8.86 -10.12 -10.41
CA ARG A 115 8.60 -10.81 -11.66
C ARG A 115 9.85 -10.85 -12.56
N ALA A 116 10.52 -9.72 -12.74
CA ALA A 116 11.74 -9.62 -13.51
C ALA A 116 12.90 -10.46 -12.95
N ALA A 117 12.94 -10.60 -11.62
CA ALA A 117 13.94 -11.43 -10.91
C ALA A 117 13.57 -12.92 -10.84
N GLY A 118 12.46 -13.36 -11.45
CA GLY A 118 11.97 -14.75 -11.36
C GLY A 118 11.52 -15.16 -9.94
N ARG A 119 11.25 -14.16 -9.06
CA ARG A 119 10.77 -14.41 -7.68
C ARG A 119 9.26 -14.51 -7.65
N THR A 120 8.73 -15.25 -6.67
CA THR A 120 7.29 -15.49 -6.53
C THR A 120 6.50 -14.18 -6.43
N ILE A 121 5.55 -14.01 -7.34
CA ILE A 121 4.49 -12.99 -7.34
C ILE A 121 3.30 -13.54 -8.14
N THR A 122 2.16 -13.68 -7.49
CA THR A 122 0.94 -14.26 -8.09
C THR A 122 -0.03 -13.17 -8.52
N GLY A 123 -0.19 -12.13 -7.69
CA GLY A 123 -1.09 -11.04 -8.01
C GLY A 123 -0.72 -9.72 -7.34
N VAL A 124 -1.21 -8.63 -7.92
CA VAL A 124 -1.06 -7.28 -7.38
C VAL A 124 -2.39 -6.53 -7.46
N MET A 125 -2.80 -5.93 -6.34
CA MET A 125 -3.98 -5.07 -6.31
C MET A 125 -3.57 -3.63 -5.97
N LEU A 126 -3.98 -2.71 -6.85
CA LEU A 126 -3.70 -1.29 -6.75
C LEU A 126 -4.98 -0.55 -6.34
N VAL A 127 -5.05 -0.12 -5.08
CA VAL A 127 -6.23 0.55 -4.51
C VAL A 127 -6.03 2.05 -4.54
N ASP A 128 -6.67 2.72 -5.49
CA ASP A 128 -6.55 4.16 -5.78
C ASP A 128 -5.08 4.63 -5.75
N SER A 129 -4.21 3.85 -6.38
CA SER A 129 -2.75 4.03 -6.33
C SER A 129 -2.32 5.36 -6.92
N SER A 130 -1.25 5.93 -6.39
CA SER A 130 -0.63 7.12 -6.97
C SER A 130 0.04 6.76 -8.29
N THR A 131 -0.33 7.45 -9.36
CA THR A 131 0.27 7.27 -10.68
C THR A 131 0.36 8.62 -11.38
N ARG A 132 1.26 8.74 -12.37
CA ARG A 132 1.47 10.01 -13.06
C ARG A 132 0.20 10.52 -13.73
N THR A 133 -0.14 11.78 -13.45
CA THR A 133 -1.20 12.54 -14.10
C THR A 133 -0.66 13.91 -14.51
N SER A 134 -1.33 14.60 -15.44
CA SER A 134 -0.93 15.95 -15.88
C SER A 134 -0.91 16.97 -14.72
N GLN A 135 -1.67 16.69 -13.64
CA GLN A 135 -1.76 17.55 -12.48
C GLN A 135 -0.46 17.65 -11.69
N TYR A 136 0.36 16.59 -11.70
CA TYR A 136 1.68 16.62 -11.04
C TYR A 136 2.65 17.61 -11.71
N SER A 137 2.40 18.00 -12.96
CA SER A 137 3.15 19.04 -13.65
C SER A 137 2.67 20.46 -13.27
N SER A 138 1.49 20.62 -12.63
CA SER A 138 0.98 21.94 -12.26
C SER A 138 1.78 22.56 -11.11
N LEU A 139 2.08 23.87 -11.21
CA LEU A 139 2.80 24.60 -10.18
C LEU A 139 2.15 24.47 -8.80
N LYS A 140 0.81 24.52 -8.75
CA LYS A 140 0.05 24.40 -7.50
C LYS A 140 0.28 23.05 -6.81
N VAL A 141 0.24 21.92 -7.54
CA VAL A 141 0.47 20.61 -6.97
C VAL A 141 1.94 20.45 -6.56
N ARG A 142 2.88 20.86 -7.41
CA ARG A 142 4.31 20.83 -7.08
C ARG A 142 4.64 21.64 -5.83
N THR A 143 4.10 22.84 -5.71
CA THR A 143 4.28 23.66 -4.51
C THR A 143 3.66 23.00 -3.27
N SER A 144 2.45 22.44 -3.39
CA SER A 144 1.80 21.75 -2.26
C SER A 144 2.60 20.52 -1.81
N VAL A 145 3.13 19.73 -2.72
CA VAL A 145 3.98 18.57 -2.42
C VAL A 145 5.31 19.02 -1.81
N ALA A 146 5.94 20.07 -2.35
CA ALA A 146 7.21 20.61 -1.81
C ALA A 146 7.08 21.19 -0.40
N LEU A 147 5.90 21.70 -0.02
CA LEU A 147 5.63 22.22 1.33
C LEU A 147 5.25 21.11 2.33
N ALA A 148 4.85 19.94 1.86
CA ALA A 148 4.43 18.83 2.75
C ALA A 148 5.55 18.36 3.70
N PRO A 149 6.81 18.13 3.27
CA PRO A 149 7.87 17.66 4.14
C PRO A 149 8.17 18.58 5.32
N PRO A 150 8.45 19.90 5.13
CA PRO A 150 8.72 20.78 6.27
C PRO A 150 7.51 20.91 7.21
N VAL A 151 6.28 20.88 6.68
CA VAL A 151 5.06 20.91 7.49
C VAL A 151 4.94 19.63 8.33
N LEU A 152 5.18 18.45 7.74
CA LEU A 152 5.15 17.17 8.48
C LEU A 152 6.19 17.14 9.60
N ARG A 153 7.43 17.59 9.33
CA ARG A 153 8.50 17.70 10.33
C ARG A 153 8.14 18.66 11.47
N LEU A 154 7.54 19.79 11.14
CA LEU A 154 7.08 20.75 12.16
C LEU A 154 5.95 20.16 13.01
N LEU A 155 4.94 19.56 12.37
CA LEU A 155 3.82 18.92 13.06
C LEU A 155 4.30 17.82 14.01
N GLY A 156 5.26 16.99 13.61
CA GLY A 156 5.82 15.90 14.42
C GLY A 156 6.50 16.36 15.72
N ARG A 157 6.84 17.66 15.83
CA ARG A 157 7.36 18.29 17.04
C ARG A 157 6.24 18.82 17.95
N THR A 158 4.99 18.70 17.56
CA THR A 158 3.84 19.28 18.25
C THR A 158 2.76 18.21 18.50
N ARG A 159 1.88 18.50 19.47
CA ARG A 159 0.69 17.65 19.71
C ARG A 159 -0.36 17.75 18.59
N LEU A 160 -0.23 18.73 17.70
CA LEU A 160 -1.14 18.93 16.57
C LEU A 160 -1.01 17.82 15.50
N ALA A 161 0.11 17.08 15.48
CA ALA A 161 0.29 15.93 14.60
C ALA A 161 -0.87 14.91 14.73
N LYS A 162 -1.35 14.63 15.95
CA LYS A 162 -2.48 13.73 16.20
C LYS A 162 -3.77 14.23 15.56
N LEU A 163 -4.01 15.54 15.57
CA LEU A 163 -5.18 16.15 14.94
C LEU A 163 -5.08 16.08 13.42
N ALA A 164 -3.91 16.37 12.85
CA ALA A 164 -3.66 16.27 11.41
C ALA A 164 -3.86 14.82 10.90
N MET A 165 -3.43 13.83 11.67
CA MET A 165 -3.54 12.39 11.33
C MET A 165 -4.91 11.77 11.69
N PHE A 166 -5.84 12.55 12.26
CA PHE A 166 -7.15 12.04 12.70
C PHE A 166 -7.93 11.31 11.59
N LYS A 167 -7.84 11.80 10.35
CA LYS A 167 -8.51 11.20 9.19
C LYS A 167 -8.03 9.78 8.85
N LEU A 168 -6.78 9.43 9.19
CA LEU A 168 -6.24 8.08 8.95
C LEU A 168 -6.92 7.00 9.80
N GLY A 169 -7.54 7.40 10.89
CA GLY A 169 -8.31 6.50 11.75
C GLY A 169 -9.82 6.63 11.60
N ALA A 170 -10.31 7.44 10.65
CA ALA A 170 -11.73 7.69 10.51
C ALA A 170 -12.52 6.40 10.25
N GLY A 171 -13.59 6.20 11.03
CA GLY A 171 -14.43 5.00 10.92
C GLY A 171 -13.84 3.72 11.51
N LEU A 172 -12.67 3.77 12.16
CA LEU A 172 -12.13 2.65 12.95
C LEU A 172 -12.69 2.65 14.38
N PRO A 173 -12.85 1.47 15.01
CA PRO A 173 -13.11 1.37 16.45
C PRO A 173 -12.06 2.14 17.27
N ARG A 174 -12.47 2.70 18.39
CA ARG A 174 -11.63 3.63 19.19
C ARG A 174 -10.20 3.12 19.48
N PRO A 175 -9.98 1.86 19.90
CA PRO A 175 -8.62 1.35 20.14
C PRO A 175 -7.75 1.38 18.87
N LEU A 176 -8.27 0.85 17.76
CA LEU A 176 -7.55 0.79 16.48
C LEU A 176 -7.31 2.19 15.89
N ARG A 177 -8.29 3.09 16.01
CA ARG A 177 -8.14 4.49 15.64
C ARG A 177 -7.02 5.17 16.40
N ASN A 178 -6.97 4.99 17.71
CA ASN A 178 -5.92 5.58 18.54
C ASN A 178 -4.53 5.03 18.15
N ALA A 179 -4.43 3.73 17.89
CA ALA A 179 -3.18 3.10 17.43
C ALA A 179 -2.75 3.62 16.04
N ALA A 180 -3.68 3.72 15.08
CA ALA A 180 -3.41 4.27 13.76
C ALA A 180 -2.90 5.72 13.83
N ILE A 181 -3.58 6.57 14.64
CA ILE A 181 -3.18 7.97 14.83
C ILE A 181 -1.82 8.05 15.55
N ALA A 182 -1.62 7.32 16.63
CA ALA A 182 -0.38 7.36 17.39
C ALA A 182 0.83 6.93 16.55
N GLY A 183 0.68 5.84 15.79
CA GLY A 183 1.73 5.30 14.92
C GLY A 183 2.06 6.18 13.71
N SER A 184 1.16 7.10 13.31
CA SER A 184 1.40 8.04 12.20
C SER A 184 1.77 9.47 12.68
N ALA A 185 1.50 9.79 13.96
CA ALA A 185 1.71 11.13 14.51
C ALA A 185 2.97 11.25 15.39
N SER A 186 3.75 10.18 15.52
CA SER A 186 5.03 10.24 16.24
C SER A 186 6.03 11.11 15.45
N ARG A 187 7.06 11.63 16.12
CA ARG A 187 8.13 12.38 15.47
C ARG A 187 8.82 11.53 14.39
N THR A 188 9.10 10.27 14.68
CA THR A 188 9.72 9.34 13.74
C THR A 188 8.81 9.11 12.53
N ALA A 189 7.50 8.89 12.75
CA ALA A 189 6.55 8.66 11.65
C ALA A 189 6.36 9.89 10.75
N THR A 190 6.32 11.09 11.34
CA THR A 190 6.21 12.32 10.54
C THR A 190 7.49 12.64 9.77
N GLU A 191 8.66 12.27 10.32
CA GLU A 191 9.93 12.36 9.59
C GLU A 191 9.98 11.37 8.43
N ALA A 192 9.59 10.10 8.64
CA ALA A 192 9.52 9.10 7.59
C ALA A 192 8.52 9.50 6.48
N ALA A 193 7.33 10.01 6.87
CA ALA A 193 6.35 10.54 5.92
C ALA A 193 6.88 11.74 5.13
N ALA A 194 7.65 12.63 5.77
CA ALA A 194 8.29 13.75 5.12
C ALA A 194 9.34 13.28 4.10
N ALA A 195 10.18 12.29 4.46
CA ALA A 195 11.17 11.72 3.57
C ALA A 195 10.54 11.00 2.36
N GLU A 196 9.42 10.29 2.53
CA GLU A 196 8.64 9.74 1.41
C GLU A 196 8.06 10.85 0.53
N ALA A 197 7.51 11.93 1.13
CA ALA A 197 6.92 13.04 0.39
C ALA A 197 7.94 13.84 -0.42
N GLU A 198 9.19 13.95 0.05
CA GLU A 198 10.29 14.61 -0.66
C GLU A 198 10.58 13.97 -2.00
N LEU A 199 10.52 12.63 -2.07
CA LEU A 199 10.82 11.86 -3.27
C LEU A 199 9.57 11.53 -4.09
N PHE A 200 8.36 11.81 -3.58
CA PHE A 200 7.10 11.38 -4.17
C PHE A 200 6.97 11.70 -5.66
N LEU A 201 7.22 12.95 -6.07
CA LEU A 201 7.08 13.35 -7.47
C LEU A 201 8.18 12.77 -8.36
N SER A 202 9.43 12.78 -7.90
CA SER A 202 10.55 12.23 -8.65
C SER A 202 10.44 10.73 -8.87
N GLU A 203 9.99 10.00 -7.85
CA GLU A 203 9.78 8.55 -7.94
C GLU A 203 8.60 8.20 -8.86
N ILE A 204 7.50 8.97 -8.84
CA ILE A 204 6.39 8.78 -9.80
C ILE A 204 6.82 9.10 -11.23
N ASP A 205 7.57 10.18 -11.44
CA ASP A 205 8.09 10.55 -12.75
C ASP A 205 9.03 9.45 -13.27
N TRP A 206 10.00 9.04 -12.44
CA TRP A 206 10.92 7.96 -12.77
C TRP A 206 10.18 6.65 -13.09
N LEU A 207 9.22 6.23 -12.22
CA LEU A 207 8.47 4.99 -12.43
C LEU A 207 7.64 4.99 -13.71
N SER A 208 7.14 6.16 -14.12
CA SER A 208 6.35 6.29 -15.36
C SER A 208 7.16 6.01 -16.64
N GLU A 209 8.48 6.04 -16.53
CA GLU A 209 9.44 5.79 -17.62
C GLU A 209 9.96 4.34 -17.61
N GLN A 210 9.66 3.57 -16.53
CA GLN A 210 10.11 2.19 -16.42
C GLN A 210 9.19 1.23 -17.18
N PRO A 211 9.74 0.19 -17.83
CA PRO A 211 8.96 -0.88 -18.42
C PRO A 211 8.45 -1.84 -17.34
N LEU A 212 7.37 -1.46 -16.63
CA LEU A 212 6.78 -2.30 -15.60
C LEU A 212 6.03 -3.48 -16.23
N ARG A 213 6.69 -4.62 -16.35
CA ARG A 213 6.09 -5.84 -16.88
C ARG A 213 5.46 -6.66 -15.77
N LEU A 214 4.15 -6.90 -15.91
CA LEU A 214 3.33 -7.73 -15.01
C LEU A 214 2.73 -8.94 -15.74
N ASP A 215 3.39 -9.39 -16.82
CA ASP A 215 2.94 -10.54 -17.60
C ASP A 215 2.85 -11.80 -16.71
N GLY A 216 1.68 -12.45 -16.69
CA GLY A 216 1.43 -13.61 -15.85
C GLY A 216 1.15 -13.29 -14.37
N VAL A 217 1.08 -12.02 -13.99
CA VAL A 217 0.63 -11.57 -12.66
C VAL A 217 -0.85 -11.19 -12.74
N ASP A 218 -1.67 -11.65 -11.80
CA ASP A 218 -3.08 -11.23 -11.72
C ASP A 218 -3.16 -9.79 -11.23
N VAL A 219 -3.55 -8.87 -12.13
CA VAL A 219 -3.62 -7.43 -11.84
C VAL A 219 -5.06 -7.01 -11.58
N CYS A 220 -5.32 -6.39 -10.43
CA CYS A 220 -6.58 -5.76 -10.09
C CYS A 220 -6.36 -4.29 -9.72
N VAL A 221 -7.11 -3.37 -10.32
CA VAL A 221 -7.00 -1.94 -10.03
C VAL A 221 -8.36 -1.42 -9.56
N ILE A 222 -8.42 -0.89 -8.34
CA ILE A 222 -9.64 -0.31 -7.76
C ILE A 222 -9.49 1.21 -7.75
N SER A 223 -10.48 1.92 -8.30
CA SER A 223 -10.50 3.38 -8.35
C SER A 223 -11.66 3.97 -7.57
N GLY A 224 -11.39 4.94 -6.69
CA GLY A 224 -12.44 5.72 -6.05
C GLY A 224 -13.17 6.60 -7.05
N MET A 225 -14.51 6.51 -7.09
CA MET A 225 -15.34 7.23 -8.07
C MET A 225 -15.81 8.59 -7.57
N LYS A 226 -15.80 8.84 -6.25
CA LYS A 226 -16.25 10.10 -5.67
C LYS A 226 -15.12 11.13 -5.63
N GLY A 227 -15.49 12.39 -5.83
CA GLY A 227 -14.59 13.53 -5.69
C GLY A 227 -15.36 14.84 -5.72
N SER A 228 -14.82 15.90 -5.12
CA SER A 228 -15.39 17.24 -5.24
C SER A 228 -15.24 17.78 -6.68
N LYS A 229 -16.05 18.77 -7.04
CA LYS A 229 -15.94 19.46 -8.34
C LYS A 229 -14.53 20.02 -8.57
N ILE A 230 -13.84 20.44 -7.49
CA ILE A 230 -12.48 21.02 -7.52
C ILE A 230 -11.45 19.99 -8.01
N ILE A 231 -11.60 18.73 -7.62
CA ILE A 231 -10.65 17.65 -7.96
C ILE A 231 -11.17 16.74 -9.08
N ALA A 232 -12.31 17.07 -9.69
CA ALA A 232 -12.94 16.19 -10.68
C ALA A 232 -12.05 15.92 -11.90
N LYS A 233 -11.24 16.91 -12.34
CA LYS A 233 -10.28 16.70 -13.45
C LYS A 233 -9.19 15.73 -13.05
N ILE A 234 -8.58 15.93 -11.86
CA ILE A 234 -7.55 15.04 -11.31
C ILE A 234 -8.10 13.62 -11.21
N ARG A 235 -9.31 13.48 -10.70
CA ARG A 235 -9.96 12.17 -10.53
C ARG A 235 -10.16 11.46 -11.87
N ARG A 236 -10.63 12.16 -12.91
CA ARG A 236 -10.81 11.58 -14.25
C ARG A 236 -9.48 11.11 -14.85
N GLU A 237 -8.43 11.90 -14.74
CA GLU A 237 -7.10 11.53 -15.23
C GLU A 237 -6.53 10.32 -14.48
N LEU A 238 -6.70 10.27 -13.16
CA LEU A 238 -6.27 9.16 -12.33
C LEU A 238 -7.01 7.87 -12.70
N ILE A 239 -8.34 7.94 -12.86
CA ILE A 239 -9.15 6.78 -13.29
C ILE A 239 -8.70 6.29 -14.68
N ALA A 240 -8.47 7.18 -15.62
CA ALA A 240 -7.99 6.81 -16.96
C ALA A 240 -6.61 6.12 -16.90
N ALA A 241 -5.70 6.61 -16.06
CA ALA A 241 -4.41 5.98 -15.84
C ALA A 241 -4.56 4.58 -15.19
N HIS A 242 -5.45 4.44 -14.21
CA HIS A 242 -5.77 3.15 -13.58
C HIS A 242 -6.34 2.15 -14.58
N GLN A 243 -7.28 2.58 -15.44
CA GLN A 243 -7.84 1.74 -16.50
C GLN A 243 -6.75 1.28 -17.48
N LYS A 244 -5.79 2.15 -17.81
CA LYS A 244 -4.65 1.80 -18.64
C LYS A 244 -3.74 0.75 -17.97
N ILE A 245 -3.46 0.88 -16.68
CA ILE A 245 -2.69 -0.14 -15.93
C ILE A 245 -3.46 -1.48 -15.92
N ALA A 246 -4.77 -1.45 -15.79
CA ALA A 246 -5.64 -2.62 -15.73
C ALA A 246 -5.90 -3.29 -17.10
N THR A 247 -5.32 -2.85 -18.20
CA THR A 247 -5.53 -3.48 -19.52
C THR A 247 -5.10 -4.95 -19.56
N ALA A 248 -4.12 -5.34 -18.74
CA ALA A 248 -3.68 -6.71 -18.58
C ALA A 248 -4.38 -7.44 -17.39
N GLY A 249 -5.45 -6.88 -16.83
CA GLY A 249 -6.12 -7.40 -15.65
C GLY A 249 -7.55 -6.89 -15.51
N ARG A 250 -7.93 -6.46 -14.30
CA ARG A 250 -9.28 -5.98 -13.99
C ARG A 250 -9.27 -4.58 -13.43
N TRP A 251 -10.22 -3.77 -13.86
CA TRP A 251 -10.54 -2.48 -13.26
C TRP A 251 -11.88 -2.55 -12.53
N VAL A 252 -11.91 -2.08 -11.27
CA VAL A 252 -13.08 -2.13 -10.39
C VAL A 252 -13.40 -0.72 -9.87
N PRO A 253 -14.60 -0.18 -10.09
CA PRO A 253 -15.01 1.11 -9.56
C PRO A 253 -15.48 1.00 -8.12
N ALA A 254 -14.87 1.76 -7.19
CA ALA A 254 -15.35 1.96 -5.83
C ALA A 254 -16.34 3.12 -5.80
N THR A 255 -17.61 2.83 -6.06
CA THR A 255 -18.65 3.83 -6.33
C THR A 255 -19.09 4.65 -5.13
N LYS A 256 -18.84 4.15 -3.91
CA LYS A 256 -19.17 4.82 -2.65
C LYS A 256 -17.99 5.59 -2.07
N SER A 257 -16.80 5.47 -2.66
CA SER A 257 -15.54 6.00 -2.13
C SER A 257 -14.93 7.11 -2.98
N ALA A 258 -14.23 8.01 -2.31
CA ALA A 258 -13.20 8.85 -2.88
C ALA A 258 -11.84 8.12 -2.75
N HIS A 259 -10.78 8.80 -2.25
CA HIS A 259 -9.44 8.23 -2.12
C HIS A 259 -9.31 7.14 -1.04
N ASN A 260 -10.00 7.28 0.09
CA ASN A 260 -9.80 6.40 1.26
C ASN A 260 -10.66 5.12 1.19
N ILE A 261 -10.55 4.34 0.11
CA ILE A 261 -11.32 3.11 -0.12
C ILE A 261 -11.18 2.10 1.01
N PRO A 262 -9.99 1.84 1.60
CA PRO A 262 -9.84 0.89 2.71
C PRO A 262 -10.68 1.21 3.96
N LEU A 263 -11.08 2.48 4.13
CA LEU A 263 -11.93 2.91 5.24
C LEU A 263 -13.42 2.92 4.90
N SER A 264 -13.77 3.15 3.61
CA SER A 264 -15.15 3.40 3.16
C SER A 264 -15.80 2.22 2.42
N GLU A 265 -15.03 1.39 1.74
CA GLU A 265 -15.50 0.17 1.04
C GLU A 265 -14.51 -1.00 1.29
N PRO A 266 -14.21 -1.37 2.56
CA PRO A 266 -13.30 -2.47 2.85
C PRO A 266 -13.82 -3.82 2.36
N GLU A 267 -15.15 -4.01 2.29
CA GLU A 267 -15.81 -5.21 1.77
C GLU A 267 -15.45 -5.42 0.31
N LEU A 268 -15.52 -4.37 -0.52
CA LEU A 268 -15.15 -4.43 -1.94
C LEU A 268 -13.72 -4.92 -2.12
N ILE A 269 -12.79 -4.38 -1.33
CA ILE A 269 -11.38 -4.78 -1.41
C ILE A 269 -11.25 -6.24 -0.98
N ALA A 270 -11.87 -6.65 0.14
CA ALA A 270 -11.78 -8.01 0.63
C ALA A 270 -12.35 -9.03 -0.37
N GLU A 271 -13.47 -8.73 -1.02
CA GLU A 271 -14.08 -9.57 -2.07
C GLU A 271 -13.13 -9.75 -3.25
N GLN A 272 -12.51 -8.68 -3.72
CA GLN A 272 -11.56 -8.76 -4.83
C GLN A 272 -10.29 -9.53 -4.46
N ILE A 273 -9.80 -9.44 -3.20
CA ILE A 273 -8.65 -10.24 -2.74
C ILE A 273 -9.02 -11.71 -2.66
N VAL A 274 -10.19 -12.06 -2.12
CA VAL A 274 -10.68 -13.46 -2.08
C VAL A 274 -10.72 -14.05 -3.49
N ASP A 275 -11.33 -13.32 -4.43
CA ASP A 275 -11.42 -13.73 -5.84
C ASP A 275 -10.02 -13.89 -6.50
N MET A 276 -9.04 -13.04 -6.20
CA MET A 276 -7.67 -13.20 -6.68
C MET A 276 -6.98 -14.44 -6.09
N VAL A 277 -7.16 -14.68 -4.79
CA VAL A 277 -6.60 -15.85 -4.11
C VAL A 277 -7.19 -17.15 -4.69
N ASP A 278 -8.50 -17.19 -4.90
CA ASP A 278 -9.17 -18.38 -5.45
C ASP A 278 -8.71 -18.66 -6.89
N ARG A 279 -8.57 -17.65 -7.75
CA ARG A 279 -7.96 -17.85 -9.08
C ARG A 279 -6.52 -18.33 -9.02
N GLY A 280 -5.72 -17.79 -8.10
CA GLY A 280 -4.35 -18.25 -7.90
C GLY A 280 -4.28 -19.72 -7.49
N ARG A 281 -5.22 -20.19 -6.67
CA ARG A 281 -5.33 -21.60 -6.26
C ARG A 281 -5.66 -22.52 -7.45
N VAL A 282 -6.62 -22.12 -8.29
CA VAL A 282 -6.99 -22.86 -9.50
C VAL A 282 -5.79 -22.98 -10.44
N ALA A 283 -5.12 -21.86 -10.75
CA ALA A 283 -3.96 -21.86 -11.63
C ALA A 283 -2.79 -22.73 -11.10
N ALA A 284 -2.59 -22.75 -9.77
CA ALA A 284 -1.58 -23.61 -9.17
C ALA A 284 -1.92 -25.11 -9.26
N GLN A 285 -3.20 -25.48 -9.18
CA GLN A 285 -3.64 -26.89 -9.35
C GLN A 285 -3.46 -27.36 -10.79
N GLU A 286 -3.81 -26.51 -11.77
CA GLU A 286 -3.63 -26.83 -13.19
C GLU A 286 -2.16 -27.02 -13.57
N SER A 287 -1.25 -26.22 -12.98
CA SER A 287 0.19 -26.35 -13.24
C SER A 287 0.86 -27.60 -12.66
N VAL A 288 0.21 -28.30 -11.74
CA VAL A 288 0.69 -29.59 -11.18
C VAL A 288 0.25 -30.79 -12.02
N LEU A 289 -0.77 -30.61 -12.87
CA LEU A 289 -1.35 -31.69 -13.69
C LEU A 289 -0.70 -31.76 -15.09
N VAL A 290 0.17 -30.82 -15.44
CA VAL A 290 0.94 -30.78 -16.69
C VAL A 290 2.40 -31.12 -16.43
#